data_f023885cd04fcecc6d13fa2ec51b19bf
#
_entry.id   f023885cd04fcecc6d13fa2ec51b19bf
#
_cell.length_a   1.000
_cell.length_b   1.000
_cell.length_c   1.000
_cell.angle_alpha   90.00
_cell.angle_beta   90.00
_cell.angle_gamma   90.00
#
_symmetry.space_group_name_H-M   'P 1'
#
loop_
_entity.id
_entity.type
_entity.pdbx_description
1 polymer ?
#
loop_
_entity_poly.entity_id
_entity_poly.type
_entity_poly.pdbx_seq_one_letter_code
_entity_poly.pdbx_strand_id
1 'polypeptide(L)'
;MNQIIDTYQNYEELSAHERKGIDYQILHQRKGNQLLVLSPHAGGIESGVSELVHEVATDYSMYLFEGLKVKGNHVLHITSTRFDEPICLSQVHTHHYTFALHGYGETDVLQTLVGGTDREKAAETVKRLTQNGFHALLLSESDQFAGTHPQNINNQCLTGKSVQIEISQAQRRAFFQDFRRSRRRDTQTEQFYQYTNVLKQVLSLYE
;
A
#
# COMPACT_ATOMS: atom_id res chain seq x y z
N MET A 1 18.93 -5.83 -5.12
CA MET A 1 18.12 -5.81 -3.87
C MET A 1 17.83 -7.24 -3.47
N ASN A 2 18.05 -7.60 -2.19
CA ASN A 2 17.74 -8.95 -1.72
C ASN A 2 16.23 -9.15 -1.75
N GLN A 3 15.79 -10.19 -2.41
CA GLN A 3 14.39 -10.62 -2.41
C GLN A 3 14.01 -10.96 -0.96
N ILE A 4 12.96 -10.34 -0.43
CA ILE A 4 12.43 -10.72 0.89
C ILE A 4 11.88 -12.14 0.74
N ILE A 5 12.43 -13.07 1.49
CA ILE A 5 11.90 -14.44 1.56
C ILE A 5 10.81 -14.41 2.62
N ASP A 6 9.56 -14.65 2.22
CA ASP A 6 8.43 -14.71 3.15
C ASP A 6 8.60 -15.85 4.15
N THR A 7 8.29 -15.58 5.40
CA THR A 7 8.26 -16.60 6.46
C THR A 7 7.09 -17.55 6.26
N TYR A 8 5.93 -17.01 5.87
CA TYR A 8 4.68 -17.74 5.66
C TYR A 8 4.29 -17.74 4.17
N GLN A 9 3.74 -18.84 3.68
CA GLN A 9 3.37 -18.98 2.28
C GLN A 9 2.00 -18.34 1.95
N ASN A 10 1.11 -18.25 2.96
CA ASN A 10 -0.25 -17.74 2.84
C ASN A 10 -0.76 -17.26 4.21
N TYR A 11 -1.98 -16.72 4.24
CA TYR A 11 -2.59 -16.24 5.48
C TYR A 11 -2.96 -17.38 6.45
N GLU A 12 -3.35 -18.55 5.96
CA GLU A 12 -3.66 -19.70 6.82
C GLU A 12 -2.44 -20.08 7.67
N GLU A 13 -1.27 -20.21 7.04
CA GLU A 13 -0.02 -20.51 7.73
C GLU A 13 0.37 -19.38 8.71
N LEU A 14 0.25 -18.12 8.29
CA LEU A 14 0.52 -16.97 9.17
C LEU A 14 -0.40 -17.00 10.41
N SER A 15 -1.70 -17.17 10.22
CA SER A 15 -2.68 -17.12 11.30
C SER A 15 -2.58 -18.29 12.27
N ALA A 16 -1.97 -19.41 11.86
CA ALA A 16 -1.68 -20.54 12.74
C ALA A 16 -0.52 -20.27 13.72
N HIS A 17 0.36 -19.31 13.40
CA HIS A 17 1.57 -19.03 14.20
C HIS A 17 1.53 -17.64 14.86
N GLU A 18 0.78 -16.69 14.29
CA GLU A 18 0.73 -15.28 14.73
C GLU A 18 -0.66 -14.92 15.26
N ARG A 19 -0.72 -14.07 16.28
CA ARG A 19 -1.96 -13.78 17.02
C ARG A 19 -2.58 -12.46 16.57
N LYS A 20 -3.78 -12.53 16.00
CA LYS A 20 -4.57 -11.35 15.66
C LYS A 20 -4.86 -10.51 16.91
N GLY A 21 -4.69 -9.19 16.81
CA GLY A 21 -4.82 -8.24 17.92
C GLY A 21 -3.55 -8.07 18.77
N ILE A 22 -2.52 -8.91 18.58
CA ILE A 22 -1.24 -8.84 19.29
C ILE A 22 -0.08 -8.67 18.32
N ASP A 23 0.07 -9.59 17.38
CA ASP A 23 1.17 -9.61 16.41
C ASP A 23 0.79 -8.86 15.14
N TYR A 24 -0.48 -8.91 14.75
CA TYR A 24 -1.06 -8.18 13.62
C TYR A 24 -2.52 -7.81 13.86
N GLN A 25 -3.03 -6.87 13.06
CA GLN A 25 -4.46 -6.57 12.99
C GLN A 25 -4.91 -6.35 11.55
N ILE A 26 -6.23 -6.46 11.35
CA ILE A 26 -6.90 -6.18 10.09
C ILE A 26 -7.85 -5.04 10.33
N LEU A 27 -7.67 -3.94 9.61
CA LEU A 27 -8.57 -2.80 9.62
C LEU A 27 -9.23 -2.71 8.24
N HIS A 28 -10.54 -2.56 8.23
CA HIS A 28 -11.25 -2.42 6.98
C HIS A 28 -12.51 -1.57 7.16
N GLN A 29 -12.85 -0.86 6.11
CA GLN A 29 -14.09 -0.09 6.03
C GLN A 29 -14.65 -0.25 4.61
N ARG A 30 -15.96 -0.49 4.50
CA ARG A 30 -16.65 -0.51 3.22
C ARG A 30 -17.48 0.74 3.06
N LYS A 31 -17.29 1.44 1.95
CA LYS A 31 -18.09 2.57 1.50
C LYS A 31 -18.67 2.20 0.13
N GLY A 32 -19.84 2.64 -0.22
CA GLY A 32 -20.56 2.20 -1.42
C GLY A 32 -19.98 2.65 -2.77
N ASN A 33 -18.67 2.90 -2.85
CA ASN A 33 -17.94 3.29 -4.05
C ASN A 33 -17.27 2.09 -4.75
N GLN A 34 -16.75 2.34 -5.95
CA GLN A 34 -16.17 1.31 -6.81
C GLN A 34 -14.69 1.04 -6.53
N LEU A 35 -14.03 1.88 -5.75
CA LEU A 35 -12.60 1.83 -5.50
C LEU A 35 -12.29 1.34 -4.09
N LEU A 36 -11.35 0.39 -3.98
CA LEU A 36 -10.74 -0.04 -2.74
C LEU A 36 -9.31 0.48 -2.64
N VAL A 37 -9.01 1.25 -1.60
CA VAL A 37 -7.64 1.62 -1.24
C VAL A 37 -7.12 0.59 -0.23
N LEU A 38 -5.97 -0.03 -0.51
CA LEU A 38 -5.50 -1.12 0.35
C LEU A 38 -3.99 -1.11 0.58
N SER A 39 -3.58 -1.77 1.66
CA SER A 39 -2.21 -2.22 1.86
C SER A 39 -2.18 -3.57 2.57
N PRO A 40 -1.59 -4.60 1.95
CA PRO A 40 -1.36 -5.89 2.58
C PRO A 40 -0.14 -5.88 3.53
N HIS A 41 0.64 -4.80 3.58
CA HIS A 41 1.91 -4.72 4.32
C HIS A 41 2.01 -3.48 5.22
N ALA A 42 0.91 -3.07 5.83
CA ALA A 42 0.85 -1.86 6.64
C ALA A 42 1.46 -2.03 8.06
N GLY A 43 1.36 -0.99 8.88
CA GLY A 43 1.81 -1.00 10.28
C GLY A 43 3.32 -1.02 10.43
N GLY A 44 3.84 -2.05 11.05
CA GLY A 44 5.28 -2.25 11.26
C GLY A 44 5.97 -3.02 10.12
N ILE A 45 5.22 -3.58 9.16
CA ILE A 45 5.77 -4.30 8.00
C ILE A 45 6.45 -3.29 7.07
N GLU A 46 5.68 -2.36 6.54
CA GLU A 46 6.13 -1.23 5.72
C GLU A 46 5.75 0.08 6.40
N SER A 47 6.55 0.48 7.37
CA SER A 47 6.25 1.62 8.26
C SER A 47 5.94 2.91 7.51
N GLY A 48 4.87 3.59 7.89
CA GLY A 48 4.39 4.85 7.30
C GLY A 48 3.25 4.68 6.29
N VAL A 49 3.01 3.45 5.81
CA VAL A 49 1.96 3.17 4.82
C VAL A 49 0.56 3.26 5.43
N SER A 50 0.37 2.80 6.68
CA SER A 50 -0.93 2.91 7.37
C SER A 50 -1.46 4.32 7.41
N GLU A 51 -0.61 5.26 7.79
CA GLU A 51 -0.97 6.66 7.93
C GLU A 51 -1.38 7.26 6.58
N LEU A 52 -0.69 6.88 5.51
CA LEU A 52 -1.04 7.30 4.13
C LEU A 52 -2.40 6.74 3.71
N VAL A 53 -2.63 5.44 3.89
CA VAL A 53 -3.91 4.82 3.52
C VAL A 53 -5.07 5.44 4.29
N HIS A 54 -4.93 5.64 5.61
CA HIS A 54 -5.95 6.31 6.41
C HIS A 54 -6.28 7.71 5.89
N GLU A 55 -5.27 8.48 5.48
CA GLU A 55 -5.47 9.84 4.98
C GLU A 55 -6.12 9.85 3.60
N VAL A 56 -5.69 8.98 2.67
CA VAL A 56 -6.21 9.01 1.29
C VAL A 56 -7.57 8.33 1.14
N ALA A 57 -7.89 7.36 2.01
CA ALA A 57 -9.11 6.58 1.93
C ALA A 57 -10.28 7.15 2.74
N THR A 58 -10.24 8.44 3.15
CA THR A 58 -11.32 9.06 3.95
C THR A 58 -12.70 8.87 3.33
N ASP A 59 -12.81 8.91 2.01
CA ASP A 59 -14.07 8.80 1.26
C ASP A 59 -14.22 7.47 0.50
N TYR A 60 -13.25 6.57 0.61
CA TYR A 60 -13.19 5.31 -0.13
C TYR A 60 -13.23 4.08 0.80
N SER A 61 -13.56 2.94 0.23
CA SER A 61 -13.39 1.66 0.91
C SER A 61 -11.91 1.44 1.20
N MET A 62 -11.62 0.87 2.37
CA MET A 62 -10.25 0.70 2.85
C MET A 62 -10.01 -0.71 3.38
N TYR A 63 -8.80 -1.21 3.16
CA TYR A 63 -8.28 -2.42 3.80
C TYR A 63 -6.81 -2.25 4.19
N LEU A 64 -6.47 -2.66 5.42
CA LEU A 64 -5.10 -2.68 5.94
C LEU A 64 -4.84 -3.99 6.67
N PHE A 65 -3.75 -4.67 6.32
CA PHE A 65 -3.13 -5.69 7.15
C PHE A 65 -1.91 -5.07 7.83
N GLU A 66 -2.00 -4.86 9.15
CA GLU A 66 -1.00 -4.12 9.92
C GLU A 66 -0.19 -5.02 10.84
N GLY A 67 1.12 -4.99 10.73
CA GLY A 67 2.02 -5.58 11.71
C GLY A 67 2.06 -4.77 13.00
N LEU A 68 1.88 -5.46 14.15
CA LEU A 68 1.81 -4.85 15.47
C LEU A 68 3.02 -5.16 16.35
N LYS A 69 3.89 -6.09 15.95
CA LYS A 69 5.07 -6.48 16.74
C LYS A 69 5.95 -5.26 17.07
N VAL A 70 6.56 -5.27 18.24
CA VAL A 70 7.54 -4.23 18.63
C VAL A 70 8.77 -4.27 17.71
N LYS A 71 9.18 -5.49 17.29
CA LYS A 71 10.27 -5.75 16.35
C LYS A 71 9.95 -6.97 15.49
N GLY A 72 10.59 -7.11 14.33
CA GLY A 72 10.49 -8.29 13.50
C GLY A 72 9.19 -8.38 12.68
N ASN A 73 8.51 -7.27 12.39
CA ASN A 73 7.27 -7.28 11.60
C ASN A 73 7.47 -7.82 10.17
N HIS A 74 8.71 -7.87 9.66
CA HIS A 74 9.01 -8.46 8.34
C HIS A 74 8.57 -9.93 8.22
N VAL A 75 8.48 -10.66 9.33
CA VAL A 75 7.99 -12.06 9.33
C VAL A 75 6.51 -12.16 8.96
N LEU A 76 5.74 -11.06 9.10
CA LEU A 76 4.32 -10.98 8.74
C LEU A 76 4.09 -10.64 7.27
N HIS A 77 5.17 -10.39 6.52
CA HIS A 77 5.08 -10.14 5.09
C HIS A 77 4.69 -11.41 4.35
N ILE A 78 3.68 -11.29 3.48
CA ILE A 78 3.31 -12.30 2.49
C ILE A 78 3.29 -11.60 1.14
N THR A 79 4.11 -12.05 0.20
CA THR A 79 4.17 -11.48 -1.16
C THR A 79 2.76 -11.32 -1.75
N SER A 80 2.46 -10.16 -2.35
CA SER A 80 1.12 -9.80 -2.84
C SER A 80 0.49 -10.81 -3.80
N THR A 81 1.29 -11.63 -4.50
CA THR A 81 0.80 -12.72 -5.36
C THR A 81 0.36 -13.97 -4.59
N ARG A 82 0.61 -14.01 -3.28
CA ARG A 82 0.23 -15.10 -2.37
C ARG A 82 -0.61 -14.62 -1.20
N PHE A 83 -0.87 -13.30 -1.13
CA PHE A 83 -1.66 -12.70 -0.07
C PHE A 83 -3.14 -13.03 -0.25
N ASP A 84 -3.68 -13.85 0.64
CA ASP A 84 -5.00 -14.46 0.53
C ASP A 84 -5.86 -14.29 1.79
N GLU A 85 -5.65 -13.22 2.57
CA GLU A 85 -6.46 -12.93 3.74
C GLU A 85 -7.94 -12.79 3.36
N PRO A 86 -8.86 -13.54 4.00
CA PRO A 86 -10.24 -13.67 3.53
C PRO A 86 -11.05 -12.38 3.43
N ILE A 87 -10.82 -11.41 4.35
CA ILE A 87 -11.52 -10.10 4.30
C ILE A 87 -10.99 -9.28 3.13
N CYS A 88 -9.67 -9.30 2.89
CA CYS A 88 -9.06 -8.64 1.73
C CYS A 88 -9.63 -9.19 0.42
N LEU A 89 -9.62 -10.50 0.26
CA LEU A 89 -10.19 -11.18 -0.91
C LEU A 89 -11.65 -10.79 -1.13
N SER A 90 -12.47 -10.85 -0.07
CA SER A 90 -13.89 -10.46 -0.15
C SER A 90 -14.09 -9.02 -0.59
N GLN A 91 -13.25 -8.09 -0.11
CA GLN A 91 -13.34 -6.69 -0.54
C GLN A 91 -12.86 -6.51 -1.98
N VAL A 92 -11.69 -7.03 -2.32
CA VAL A 92 -11.12 -6.94 -3.67
C VAL A 92 -12.10 -7.48 -4.72
N HIS A 93 -12.64 -8.68 -4.51
CA HIS A 93 -13.58 -9.32 -5.45
C HIS A 93 -14.93 -8.59 -5.63
N THR A 94 -15.21 -7.60 -4.80
CA THR A 94 -16.47 -6.82 -4.86
C THR A 94 -16.27 -5.37 -5.27
N HIS A 95 -15.04 -4.92 -5.49
CA HIS A 95 -14.72 -3.59 -6.00
C HIS A 95 -14.29 -3.65 -7.47
N HIS A 96 -14.62 -2.61 -8.23
CA HIS A 96 -14.22 -2.53 -9.64
C HIS A 96 -12.73 -2.23 -9.81
N TYR A 97 -12.17 -1.43 -8.92
CA TYR A 97 -10.79 -0.95 -8.99
C TYR A 97 -10.10 -1.08 -7.65
N THR A 98 -8.78 -1.18 -7.68
CA THR A 98 -7.95 -1.16 -6.48
C THR A 98 -6.82 -0.15 -6.63
N PHE A 99 -6.45 0.45 -5.49
CA PHE A 99 -5.31 1.36 -5.38
C PHE A 99 -4.48 0.93 -4.18
N ALA A 100 -3.33 0.32 -4.43
CA ALA A 100 -2.51 -0.27 -3.38
C ALA A 100 -1.31 0.60 -3.03
N LEU A 101 -1.07 0.78 -1.73
CA LEU A 101 0.11 1.45 -1.21
C LEU A 101 1.05 0.44 -0.55
N HIS A 102 2.30 0.48 -0.97
CA HIS A 102 3.41 -0.33 -0.47
C HIS A 102 4.62 0.54 -0.13
N GLY A 103 5.57 -0.06 0.55
CA GLY A 103 6.83 0.57 0.83
C GLY A 103 8.02 -0.35 0.58
N TYR A 104 9.06 0.15 -0.04
CA TYR A 104 10.30 -0.59 -0.25
C TYR A 104 11.48 0.01 0.50
N GLY A 105 12.57 -0.76 0.60
CA GLY A 105 13.67 -0.53 1.54
C GLY A 105 14.71 0.53 1.13
N GLU A 106 14.49 1.33 0.09
CA GLU A 106 15.41 2.40 -0.32
C GLU A 106 15.46 3.52 0.74
N THR A 107 16.64 3.80 1.28
CA THR A 107 16.85 4.73 2.40
C THR A 107 17.46 6.07 2.01
N ASP A 108 18.03 6.19 0.83
CA ASP A 108 18.84 7.34 0.42
C ASP A 108 18.13 8.24 -0.60
N VAL A 109 17.19 7.67 -1.34
CA VAL A 109 16.45 8.39 -2.40
C VAL A 109 14.98 8.54 -2.03
N LEU A 110 14.51 9.78 -1.99
CA LEU A 110 13.08 10.09 -1.86
C LEU A 110 12.41 9.80 -3.21
N GLN A 111 11.72 8.67 -3.31
CA GLN A 111 11.19 8.20 -4.58
C GLN A 111 9.89 7.43 -4.40
N THR A 112 9.02 7.55 -5.40
CA THR A 112 7.81 6.75 -5.58
C THR A 112 7.90 6.00 -6.90
N LEU A 113 7.73 4.69 -6.86
CA LEU A 113 7.60 3.84 -8.04
C LEU A 113 6.12 3.51 -8.23
N VAL A 114 5.61 3.63 -9.46
CA VAL A 114 4.20 3.42 -9.75
C VAL A 114 4.04 2.36 -10.82
N GLY A 115 3.24 1.36 -10.53
CA GLY A 115 2.90 0.26 -11.42
C GLY A 115 1.40 -0.05 -11.38
N GLY A 116 1.06 -1.31 -11.60
CA GLY A 116 -0.32 -1.80 -11.69
C GLY A 116 -0.79 -2.01 -13.12
N THR A 117 -1.94 -2.63 -13.25
CA THR A 117 -2.56 -3.00 -14.54
C THR A 117 -3.32 -1.86 -15.19
N ASP A 118 -3.76 -0.85 -14.42
CA ASP A 118 -4.35 0.37 -14.95
C ASP A 118 -3.24 1.37 -15.35
N ARG A 119 -2.66 1.16 -16.51
CA ARG A 119 -1.52 1.93 -17.02
C ARG A 119 -1.81 3.42 -17.20
N GLU A 120 -3.05 3.75 -17.54
CA GLU A 120 -3.49 5.14 -17.69
C GLU A 120 -3.46 5.86 -16.33
N LYS A 121 -4.08 5.27 -15.31
CA LYS A 121 -4.11 5.85 -13.97
C LYS A 121 -2.74 5.84 -13.30
N ALA A 122 -1.92 4.81 -13.56
CA ALA A 122 -0.52 4.78 -13.10
C ALA A 122 0.29 5.94 -13.70
N ALA A 123 0.18 6.18 -15.00
CA ALA A 123 0.86 7.30 -15.67
C ALA A 123 0.36 8.67 -15.17
N GLU A 124 -0.94 8.84 -14.96
CA GLU A 124 -1.51 10.07 -14.41
C GLU A 124 -1.04 10.29 -12.95
N THR A 125 -0.90 9.21 -12.17
CA THR A 125 -0.34 9.28 -10.80
C THR A 125 1.09 9.83 -10.83
N VAL A 126 1.95 9.28 -11.69
CA VAL A 126 3.34 9.76 -11.85
C VAL A 126 3.36 11.22 -12.26
N LYS A 127 2.57 11.59 -13.26
CA LYS A 127 2.49 12.97 -13.76
C LYS A 127 2.11 13.94 -12.64
N ARG A 128 1.04 13.64 -11.88
CA ARG A 128 0.59 14.52 -10.78
C ARG A 128 1.61 14.60 -9.66
N LEU A 129 2.21 13.49 -9.24
CA LEU A 129 3.27 13.49 -8.23
C LEU A 129 4.44 14.35 -8.68
N THR A 130 4.92 14.19 -9.92
CA THR A 130 6.04 14.96 -10.48
C THR A 130 5.73 16.46 -10.58
N GLN A 131 4.52 16.81 -11.00
CA GLN A 131 4.07 18.22 -11.06
C GLN A 131 4.01 18.88 -9.68
N ASN A 132 3.86 18.09 -8.62
CA ASN A 132 3.85 18.56 -7.23
C ASN A 132 5.21 18.36 -6.51
N GLY A 133 6.30 18.16 -7.27
CA GLY A 133 7.66 18.13 -6.74
C GLY A 133 8.11 16.78 -6.16
N PHE A 134 7.34 15.72 -6.31
CA PHE A 134 7.74 14.37 -5.89
C PHE A 134 8.46 13.62 -7.01
N HIS A 135 9.56 12.96 -6.69
CA HIS A 135 10.23 12.09 -7.64
C HIS A 135 9.44 10.79 -7.82
N ALA A 136 8.73 10.67 -8.93
CA ALA A 136 7.91 9.51 -9.24
C ALA A 136 8.28 8.92 -10.60
N LEU A 137 8.32 7.59 -10.70
CA LEU A 137 8.66 6.86 -11.91
C LEU A 137 7.57 5.83 -12.24
N LEU A 138 7.17 5.79 -13.52
CA LEU A 138 6.32 4.74 -14.04
C LEU A 138 7.17 3.51 -14.35
N LEU A 139 6.87 2.40 -13.69
CA LEU A 139 7.55 1.13 -13.91
C LEU A 139 7.13 0.48 -15.25
N SER A 140 8.06 -0.20 -15.91
CA SER A 140 7.70 -1.12 -16.98
C SER A 140 6.99 -2.34 -16.41
N GLU A 141 6.22 -3.05 -17.22
CA GLU A 141 5.46 -4.25 -16.75
C GLU A 141 6.37 -5.39 -16.29
N SER A 142 7.63 -5.41 -16.75
CA SER A 142 8.64 -6.40 -16.38
C SER A 142 9.44 -6.05 -15.13
N ASP A 143 9.24 -4.87 -14.55
CA ASP A 143 9.94 -4.46 -13.33
C ASP A 143 9.47 -5.28 -12.12
N GLN A 144 10.37 -5.54 -11.19
CA GLN A 144 10.11 -6.34 -9.99
C GLN A 144 8.92 -5.81 -9.16
N PHE A 145 8.76 -4.49 -9.08
CA PHE A 145 7.70 -3.81 -8.32
C PHE A 145 6.49 -3.39 -9.18
N ALA A 146 6.43 -3.84 -10.43
CA ALA A 146 5.39 -3.39 -11.36
C ALA A 146 3.97 -3.75 -10.90
N GLY A 147 3.80 -4.80 -10.09
CA GLY A 147 2.49 -5.21 -9.57
C GLY A 147 1.51 -5.71 -10.62
N THR A 148 1.99 -6.14 -11.80
CA THR A 148 1.14 -6.51 -12.95
C THR A 148 0.77 -8.00 -12.99
N HIS A 149 1.35 -8.82 -12.11
CA HIS A 149 1.08 -10.26 -12.11
C HIS A 149 -0.40 -10.56 -11.82
N PRO A 150 -1.10 -11.42 -12.58
CA PRO A 150 -2.54 -11.68 -12.41
C PRO A 150 -2.93 -12.16 -11.01
N GLN A 151 -2.05 -12.90 -10.32
CA GLN A 151 -2.28 -13.38 -8.95
C GLN A 151 -1.99 -12.31 -7.88
N ASN A 152 -1.46 -11.15 -8.24
CA ASN A 152 -1.33 -10.06 -7.27
C ASN A 152 -2.73 -9.71 -6.74
N ILE A 153 -2.88 -9.65 -5.40
CA ILE A 153 -4.16 -9.36 -4.75
C ILE A 153 -4.84 -8.11 -5.32
N ASN A 154 -4.06 -7.09 -5.71
CA ASN A 154 -4.58 -5.88 -6.30
C ASN A 154 -5.29 -6.11 -7.63
N ASN A 155 -4.85 -7.09 -8.43
CA ASN A 155 -5.36 -7.34 -9.78
C ASN A 155 -6.58 -8.28 -9.79
N GLN A 156 -7.01 -8.77 -8.63
CA GLN A 156 -8.15 -9.69 -8.50
C GLN A 156 -9.49 -8.96 -8.35
N CYS A 157 -9.52 -7.64 -8.50
CA CYS A 157 -10.76 -6.84 -8.51
C CYS A 157 -11.60 -7.11 -9.77
N LEU A 158 -12.86 -6.68 -9.78
CA LEU A 158 -13.84 -7.01 -10.84
C LEU A 158 -13.38 -6.69 -12.26
N THR A 159 -12.62 -5.62 -12.44
CA THR A 159 -12.11 -5.19 -13.76
C THR A 159 -10.69 -5.67 -14.03
N GLY A 160 -10.00 -6.20 -13.02
CA GLY A 160 -8.56 -6.46 -13.08
C GLY A 160 -7.69 -5.20 -13.18
N LYS A 161 -8.26 -4.01 -13.00
CA LYS A 161 -7.54 -2.72 -13.10
C LYS A 161 -7.12 -2.21 -11.73
N SER A 162 -5.82 -2.06 -11.56
CA SER A 162 -5.20 -1.59 -10.32
C SER A 162 -4.11 -0.57 -10.57
N VAL A 163 -3.87 0.28 -9.57
CA VAL A 163 -2.61 1.02 -9.42
C VAL A 163 -1.89 0.49 -8.19
N GLN A 164 -0.58 0.25 -8.32
CA GLN A 164 0.31 -0.11 -7.21
C GLN A 164 1.35 0.98 -7.04
N ILE A 165 1.50 1.48 -5.82
CA ILE A 165 2.50 2.48 -5.45
C ILE A 165 3.48 1.87 -4.47
N GLU A 166 4.77 1.98 -4.79
CA GLU A 166 5.90 1.60 -3.96
C GLU A 166 6.65 2.86 -3.51
N ILE A 167 6.63 3.14 -2.21
CA ILE A 167 7.21 4.36 -1.65
C ILE A 167 8.50 4.01 -0.93
N SER A 168 9.61 4.68 -1.29
CA SER A 168 10.91 4.46 -0.64
C SER A 168 10.83 4.71 0.87
N GLN A 169 11.66 4.02 1.65
CA GLN A 169 11.74 4.27 3.09
C GLN A 169 12.19 5.71 3.37
N ALA A 170 13.07 6.28 2.55
CA ALA A 170 13.46 7.69 2.64
C ALA A 170 12.24 8.61 2.52
N GLN A 171 11.41 8.42 1.49
CA GLN A 171 10.20 9.23 1.28
C GLN A 171 9.19 9.04 2.41
N ARG A 172 8.95 7.80 2.87
CA ARG A 172 8.05 7.54 4.00
C ARG A 172 8.55 8.18 5.30
N ARG A 173 9.87 8.23 5.54
CA ARG A 173 10.45 8.93 6.70
C ARG A 173 10.24 10.44 6.63
N ALA A 174 10.38 11.05 5.46
CA ALA A 174 10.21 12.48 5.26
C ALA A 174 8.76 12.98 5.52
N PHE A 175 7.80 12.09 5.50
CA PHE A 175 6.40 12.40 5.83
C PHE A 175 6.13 12.65 7.31
N PHE A 176 7.09 12.37 8.21
CA PHE A 176 6.88 12.48 9.65
C PHE A 176 8.08 13.14 10.33
N GLN A 177 7.81 14.04 11.28
CA GLN A 177 8.88 14.62 12.13
C GLN A 177 9.46 13.56 13.07
N ASP A 178 8.63 12.64 13.53
CA ASP A 178 9.03 11.49 14.35
C ASP A 178 8.48 10.19 13.75
N PHE A 179 9.36 9.37 13.18
CA PHE A 179 8.98 8.15 12.46
C PHE A 179 8.65 6.96 13.37
N ARG A 180 8.76 7.10 14.70
CA ARG A 180 8.35 6.06 15.64
C ARG A 180 6.85 5.78 15.50
N ARG A 181 6.46 4.51 15.50
CA ARG A 181 5.07 4.07 15.28
C ARG A 181 4.07 4.82 16.17
N SER A 182 4.40 5.03 17.46
CA SER A 182 3.51 5.71 18.42
C SER A 182 3.37 7.22 18.16
N ARG A 183 4.17 7.79 17.27
CA ARG A 183 4.23 9.24 17.04
C ARG A 183 3.82 9.65 15.62
N ARG A 184 3.88 8.73 14.64
CA ARG A 184 3.61 9.08 13.23
C ARG A 184 2.27 9.78 13.03
N ARG A 185 1.21 9.33 13.70
CA ARG A 185 -0.15 9.92 13.56
C ARG A 185 -0.25 11.37 14.06
N ASP A 186 0.69 11.81 14.91
CA ASP A 186 0.67 13.15 15.52
C ASP A 186 1.79 14.05 14.96
N THR A 187 2.59 13.57 14.03
CA THR A 187 3.80 14.27 13.56
C THR A 187 3.95 14.29 12.04
N GLN A 188 2.82 14.24 11.32
CA GLN A 188 2.83 14.38 9.87
C GLN A 188 3.37 15.75 9.47
N THR A 189 4.16 15.77 8.41
CA THR A 189 4.73 16.98 7.84
C THR A 189 3.80 17.60 6.79
N GLU A 190 4.09 18.82 6.37
CA GLU A 190 3.41 19.43 5.23
C GLU A 190 3.56 18.57 3.96
N GLN A 191 4.74 17.96 3.77
CA GLN A 191 5.00 17.04 2.64
C GLN A 191 4.07 15.83 2.65
N PHE A 192 3.69 15.30 3.82
CA PHE A 192 2.70 14.23 3.94
C PHE A 192 1.35 14.66 3.35
N TYR A 193 0.86 15.83 3.73
CA TYR A 193 -0.43 16.33 3.25
C TYR A 193 -0.40 16.72 1.77
N GLN A 194 0.69 17.30 1.29
CA GLN A 194 0.88 17.56 -0.13
C GLN A 194 0.82 16.26 -0.94
N TYR A 195 1.54 15.22 -0.50
CA TYR A 195 1.56 13.92 -1.16
C TYR A 195 0.18 13.26 -1.16
N THR A 196 -0.47 13.17 -0.01
CA THR A 196 -1.79 12.54 0.11
C THR A 196 -2.87 13.30 -0.65
N ASN A 197 -2.81 14.65 -0.72
CA ASN A 197 -3.70 15.44 -1.54
C ASN A 197 -3.55 15.14 -3.04
N VAL A 198 -2.34 14.91 -3.52
CA VAL A 198 -2.10 14.47 -4.91
C VAL A 198 -2.76 13.11 -5.15
N LEU A 199 -2.57 12.15 -4.22
CA LEU A 199 -3.21 10.85 -4.35
C LEU A 199 -4.74 10.94 -4.33
N LYS A 200 -5.34 11.74 -3.44
CA LYS A 200 -6.80 11.97 -3.41
C LYS A 200 -7.32 12.50 -4.76
N GLN A 201 -6.59 13.39 -5.42
CA GLN A 201 -6.94 13.86 -6.77
C GLN A 201 -6.86 12.75 -7.82
N VAL A 202 -5.98 11.76 -7.65
CA VAL A 202 -5.95 10.59 -8.54
C VAL A 202 -7.14 9.67 -8.25
N LEU A 203 -7.45 9.43 -6.96
CA LEU A 203 -8.57 8.58 -6.57
C LEU A 203 -9.92 9.12 -7.10
N SER A 204 -10.11 10.44 -7.14
CA SER A 204 -11.33 11.05 -7.69
C SER A 204 -11.55 10.79 -9.19
N LEU A 205 -10.56 10.29 -9.90
CA LEU A 205 -10.72 9.87 -11.31
C LEU A 205 -11.45 8.53 -11.49
N TYR A 206 -11.80 7.85 -10.38
CA TYR A 206 -12.55 6.59 -10.37
C TYR A 206 -14.05 6.79 -10.03
N GLU A 207 -14.49 8.03 -9.85
CA GLU A 207 -15.89 8.42 -9.57
C GLU A 207 -16.78 8.50 -10.82
#